data_a54b98d7be225f6f4f2f1ced1a292764
#
_entry.id   a54b98d7be225f6f4f2f1ced1a292764
#
_cell.length_a   1.000
_cell.length_b   1.000
_cell.length_c   1.000
_cell.angle_alpha   90.00
_cell.angle_beta   90.00
_cell.angle_gamma   90.00
#
_symmetry.space_group_name_H-M   'P 1'
#
loop_
_entity.id
_entity.type
_entity.pdbx_description
1 polymer ?
#
loop_
_entity_poly.entity_id
_entity_poly.type
_entity_poly.pdbx_seq_one_letter_code
_entity_poly.pdbx_strand_id
1 'polypeptide(L)'
;MLTEEEKIQLLDESPDILTVYNNVPYNLIREEAKESAQDVIDEIAQICKYYKIYKKGKNFNVEGTNGDYIPARLKYKMSASLINKEARFLFAEQPDIKIEPKGDTGVVNDDAKVALTSMNDLLETVLTKNKFEDILIKAARDCFIGKRVAGLVNFNEEDGVTISFVPSMQFLYETKLGNQNVLTKFVCFIIAKNAKQNVNKRVFKKKFVLEDDGYVYVEEALYNGSGELVEVVTEYQPTKLTFIPAFVIINDGLTGEALGESEVELLMDYEMWYSKLSNADSDAERKSMNPTKYVVDMDNNSTKNLSTAAGALWDLGSDQNLETPNTMVGLLEPKMSYSEALKISLERIKTSGYEQVDIPNITNETMSGTITSGKALKAIYWPLIVRCKEKMKVWGPALQQMADIIIQGSIIYPNCIKRYTDDVIVPVAYEVSVEQNTPLPEDEIEQKTTNLAEVEAAVMSKKTYMKRWYGLTDDEVNDELKQIALERQILDDSSYNLNNGYNGDNKFMNPGDDEFITAGVNAIKSDGTDERKPSNTSMVNTNPELDGNVGGVQSGYQGTKLAATQTTSLIRVISQYKSGLLSKEQAIRIMESMGLDEDFARGIIEEEVSR
;
A
#
# COMPACT_ATOMS: atom_id res chain seq x y z
N MET A 1 0.26 -20.85 -29.25
CA MET A 1 1.67 -20.41 -29.30
C MET A 1 1.77 -19.24 -30.23
N LEU A 2 2.49 -18.17 -29.82
CA LEU A 2 2.75 -17.05 -30.72
C LEU A 2 3.76 -17.46 -31.79
N THR A 3 3.55 -17.00 -33.02
CA THR A 3 4.54 -17.19 -34.09
C THR A 3 5.78 -16.35 -33.84
N GLU A 4 6.93 -16.67 -34.48
CA GLU A 4 8.16 -15.86 -34.35
C GLU A 4 7.92 -14.41 -34.81
N GLU A 5 7.13 -14.21 -35.87
CA GLU A 5 6.78 -12.88 -36.38
C GLU A 5 5.88 -12.12 -35.37
N GLU A 6 4.92 -12.77 -34.74
CA GLU A 6 4.09 -12.15 -33.68
C GLU A 6 4.93 -11.79 -32.44
N LYS A 7 5.93 -12.61 -32.10
CA LYS A 7 6.86 -12.30 -31.00
C LYS A 7 7.72 -11.09 -31.31
N ILE A 8 8.29 -11.03 -32.54
CA ILE A 8 9.06 -9.89 -33.01
C ILE A 8 8.19 -8.64 -33.06
N GLN A 9 6.97 -8.75 -33.60
CA GLN A 9 6.04 -7.62 -33.70
C GLN A 9 5.58 -7.13 -32.32
N LEU A 10 5.34 -8.03 -31.36
CA LEU A 10 5.07 -7.67 -29.96
C LEU A 10 6.23 -6.91 -29.32
N LEU A 11 7.44 -7.25 -29.69
CA LEU A 11 8.65 -6.61 -29.23
C LEU A 11 8.90 -5.26 -29.93
N ASP A 12 8.58 -5.12 -31.21
CA ASP A 12 8.84 -3.89 -32.01
C ASP A 12 7.81 -2.78 -31.83
N GLU A 13 6.55 -3.10 -31.51
CA GLU A 13 5.45 -2.11 -31.51
C GLU A 13 5.45 -1.10 -30.35
N SER A 14 6.36 -1.17 -29.39
CA SER A 14 6.33 -0.30 -28.21
C SER A 14 7.69 0.15 -27.71
N PRO A 15 8.24 1.22 -28.25
CA PRO A 15 9.56 1.74 -27.85
C PRO A 15 9.67 2.03 -26.34
N ASP A 16 8.60 2.43 -25.65
CA ASP A 16 8.63 2.85 -24.25
C ASP A 16 8.70 1.71 -23.22
N ILE A 17 8.16 0.55 -23.57
CA ILE A 17 8.23 -0.66 -22.72
C ILE A 17 9.46 -1.45 -23.09
N LEU A 18 9.77 -1.45 -24.34
CA LEU A 18 10.78 -2.25 -24.98
C LEU A 18 12.18 -1.65 -24.89
N THR A 19 12.32 -0.40 -24.44
CA THR A 19 13.65 0.10 -24.04
C THR A 19 14.26 -0.71 -22.92
N VAL A 20 13.46 -1.44 -22.13
CA VAL A 20 13.96 -2.36 -21.12
C VAL A 20 14.09 -3.79 -21.66
N TYR A 21 13.21 -4.24 -22.57
CA TYR A 21 13.04 -5.65 -22.93
C TYR A 21 13.45 -6.01 -24.36
N ASN A 22 13.34 -5.08 -25.28
CA ASN A 22 13.83 -5.27 -26.65
C ASN A 22 15.35 -5.22 -26.77
N ASN A 23 16.03 -5.07 -25.66
CA ASN A 23 17.46 -4.81 -25.70
C ASN A 23 18.30 -6.00 -25.22
N VAL A 24 17.67 -7.11 -24.78
CA VAL A 24 18.35 -8.37 -24.59
C VAL A 24 18.26 -9.16 -25.90
N PRO A 25 19.33 -9.25 -26.68
CA PRO A 25 19.29 -9.99 -27.93
C PRO A 25 18.95 -11.47 -27.68
N TYR A 26 18.09 -12.05 -28.51
CA TYR A 26 17.66 -13.44 -28.37
C TYR A 26 18.83 -14.44 -28.50
N ASN A 27 19.88 -14.11 -29.24
CA ASN A 27 21.08 -14.95 -29.32
C ASN A 27 21.73 -15.13 -27.95
N LEU A 28 21.78 -14.09 -27.10
CA LEU A 28 22.31 -14.20 -25.73
C LEU A 28 21.44 -15.07 -24.83
N ILE A 29 20.11 -14.95 -24.97
CA ILE A 29 19.16 -15.80 -24.23
C ILE A 29 19.29 -17.25 -24.69
N ARG A 30 19.40 -17.50 -26.01
CA ARG A 30 19.57 -18.84 -26.57
C ARG A 30 20.88 -19.49 -26.15
N GLU A 31 21.95 -18.72 -26.06
CA GLU A 31 23.25 -19.20 -25.58
C GLU A 31 23.18 -19.72 -24.14
N GLU A 32 22.50 -18.99 -23.26
CA GLU A 32 22.41 -19.34 -21.85
C GLU A 32 21.31 -20.36 -21.51
N ALA A 33 20.14 -20.31 -22.18
CA ALA A 33 19.03 -21.21 -21.95
C ALA A 33 19.15 -22.56 -22.67
N LYS A 34 20.02 -22.67 -23.67
CA LYS A 34 20.28 -23.91 -24.40
C LYS A 34 19.00 -24.61 -24.90
N GLU A 35 18.72 -25.82 -24.39
CA GLU A 35 17.59 -26.65 -24.81
C GLU A 35 16.21 -26.03 -24.46
N SER A 36 16.12 -25.25 -23.40
CA SER A 36 14.90 -24.55 -22.99
C SER A 36 14.72 -23.16 -23.62
N ALA A 37 15.58 -22.81 -24.58
CA ALA A 37 15.60 -21.45 -25.14
C ALA A 37 14.28 -21.02 -25.77
N GLN A 38 13.55 -21.93 -26.41
CA GLN A 38 12.27 -21.60 -27.03
C GLN A 38 11.19 -21.31 -26.00
N ASP A 39 11.09 -22.11 -24.95
CA ASP A 39 10.12 -21.90 -23.86
C ASP A 39 10.39 -20.58 -23.14
N VAL A 40 11.64 -20.25 -22.89
CA VAL A 40 12.07 -18.99 -22.28
C VAL A 40 11.70 -17.78 -23.16
N ILE A 41 11.92 -17.87 -24.47
CA ILE A 41 11.57 -16.80 -25.42
C ILE A 41 10.04 -16.62 -25.48
N ASP A 42 9.27 -17.71 -25.48
CA ASP A 42 7.81 -17.65 -25.46
C ASP A 42 7.29 -17.02 -24.17
N GLU A 43 7.88 -17.38 -23.04
CA GLU A 43 7.56 -16.77 -21.76
C GLU A 43 7.89 -15.27 -21.74
N ILE A 44 9.07 -14.87 -22.19
CA ILE A 44 9.47 -13.46 -22.29
C ILE A 44 8.47 -12.68 -23.16
N ALA A 45 8.05 -13.24 -24.30
CA ALA A 45 7.08 -12.60 -25.17
C ALA A 45 5.71 -12.42 -24.46
N GLN A 46 5.27 -13.40 -23.67
CA GLN A 46 4.06 -13.30 -22.88
C GLN A 46 4.18 -12.23 -21.79
N ILE A 47 5.27 -12.19 -21.07
CA ILE A 47 5.53 -11.18 -20.04
C ILE A 47 5.59 -9.78 -20.66
N CYS A 48 6.21 -9.61 -21.84
CA CYS A 48 6.19 -8.35 -22.58
C CYS A 48 4.75 -7.86 -22.85
N LYS A 49 3.83 -8.78 -23.19
CA LYS A 49 2.41 -8.47 -23.36
C LYS A 49 1.78 -7.95 -22.06
N TYR A 50 2.11 -8.55 -20.90
CA TYR A 50 1.61 -8.08 -19.61
C TYR A 50 2.10 -6.67 -19.28
N TYR A 51 3.38 -6.37 -19.45
CA TYR A 51 3.91 -5.02 -19.28
C TYR A 51 3.25 -4.01 -20.24
N LYS A 52 2.96 -4.41 -21.47
CA LYS A 52 2.25 -3.57 -22.44
C LYS A 52 0.83 -3.25 -21.96
N ILE A 53 0.10 -4.24 -21.44
CA ILE A 53 -1.22 -4.07 -20.87
C ILE A 53 -1.15 -3.14 -19.65
N TYR A 54 -0.27 -3.38 -18.72
CA TYR A 54 -0.05 -2.54 -17.54
C TYR A 54 0.23 -1.07 -17.91
N LYS A 55 1.09 -0.82 -18.90
CA LYS A 55 1.45 0.54 -19.34
C LYS A 55 0.38 1.21 -20.19
N LYS A 56 -0.23 0.50 -21.13
CA LYS A 56 -1.10 1.06 -22.18
C LYS A 56 -2.56 0.61 -22.10
N GLY A 57 -2.90 -0.35 -21.27
CA GLY A 57 -4.21 -1.01 -21.18
C GLY A 57 -4.38 -2.11 -22.22
N LYS A 58 -5.34 -3.01 -21.95
CA LYS A 58 -5.68 -4.13 -22.84
C LYS A 58 -6.23 -3.62 -24.17
N ASN A 59 -5.69 -4.11 -25.28
CA ASN A 59 -6.23 -3.84 -26.60
C ASN A 59 -7.57 -4.56 -26.80
N PHE A 60 -8.50 -3.90 -27.46
CA PHE A 60 -9.75 -4.46 -27.92
C PHE A 60 -9.98 -4.03 -29.38
N ASN A 61 -10.58 -4.91 -30.15
CA ASN A 61 -10.92 -4.59 -31.52
C ASN A 61 -12.11 -3.64 -31.55
N VAL A 62 -11.96 -2.55 -32.28
CA VAL A 62 -13.05 -1.64 -32.61
C VAL A 62 -13.51 -2.02 -34.01
N GLU A 63 -14.78 -2.42 -34.12
CA GLU A 63 -15.34 -2.79 -35.40
C GLU A 63 -15.22 -1.66 -36.41
N GLY A 64 -14.90 -2.02 -37.64
CA GLY A 64 -14.51 -1.11 -38.69
C GLY A 64 -15.53 0.00 -38.94
N THR A 65 -15.01 1.16 -39.21
CA THR A 65 -15.79 2.34 -39.53
C THR A 65 -15.87 2.53 -41.03
N ASN A 66 -17.10 2.59 -41.54
CA ASN A 66 -17.30 3.08 -42.87
C ASN A 66 -17.36 4.61 -42.82
N GLY A 67 -16.39 5.29 -43.42
CA GLY A 67 -16.40 6.73 -43.60
C GLY A 67 -15.78 7.54 -42.47
N ASP A 68 -16.30 8.73 -42.21
CA ASP A 68 -15.68 9.77 -41.38
C ASP A 68 -15.86 9.57 -39.86
N TYR A 69 -16.44 8.45 -39.41
CA TYR A 69 -16.67 8.23 -38.00
C TYR A 69 -15.46 7.56 -37.31
N ILE A 70 -14.91 8.26 -36.34
CA ILE A 70 -13.82 7.75 -35.50
C ILE A 70 -14.42 7.27 -34.18
N PRO A 71 -14.42 5.95 -33.89
CA PRO A 71 -14.95 5.42 -32.63
C PRO A 71 -14.09 5.80 -31.43
N ALA A 72 -14.70 5.82 -30.26
CA ALA A 72 -14.00 6.02 -29.00
C ALA A 72 -12.97 4.91 -28.77
N ARG A 73 -11.79 5.24 -28.22
CA ARG A 73 -10.67 4.32 -27.97
C ARG A 73 -10.07 4.51 -26.57
N LEU A 74 -10.91 4.80 -25.60
CA LEU A 74 -10.48 4.90 -24.21
C LEU A 74 -10.09 3.52 -23.68
N LYS A 75 -9.01 3.46 -22.93
CA LYS A 75 -8.55 2.23 -22.26
C LYS A 75 -8.55 2.45 -20.76
N TYR A 76 -9.29 1.63 -20.06
CA TYR A 76 -9.32 1.63 -18.60
C TYR A 76 -8.20 0.71 -18.09
N LYS A 77 -7.23 1.28 -17.38
CA LYS A 77 -6.05 0.56 -16.88
C LYS A 77 -6.31 -0.03 -15.50
N MET A 78 -7.21 -1.01 -15.41
CA MET A 78 -7.58 -1.67 -14.15
C MET A 78 -6.39 -2.37 -13.53
N SER A 79 -5.68 -3.18 -14.31
CA SER A 79 -4.48 -3.91 -13.88
C SER A 79 -3.43 -2.98 -13.27
N ALA A 80 -3.13 -1.87 -13.93
CA ALA A 80 -2.16 -0.91 -13.40
C ALA A 80 -2.62 -0.25 -12.09
N SER A 81 -3.91 0.04 -11.98
CA SER A 81 -4.46 0.63 -10.75
C SER A 81 -4.39 -0.33 -9.57
N LEU A 82 -4.79 -1.59 -9.77
CA LEU A 82 -4.88 -2.59 -8.71
C LEU A 82 -3.49 -3.07 -8.28
N ILE A 83 -2.61 -3.40 -9.21
CA ILE A 83 -1.20 -3.76 -8.93
C ILE A 83 -0.48 -2.65 -8.16
N ASN A 84 -0.70 -1.38 -8.52
CA ASN A 84 -0.10 -0.27 -7.79
C ASN A 84 -0.64 -0.14 -6.36
N LYS A 85 -1.93 -0.40 -6.15
CA LYS A 85 -2.54 -0.39 -4.81
C LYS A 85 -1.98 -1.52 -3.95
N GLU A 86 -1.92 -2.73 -4.51
CA GLU A 86 -1.41 -3.91 -3.82
C GLU A 86 0.08 -3.75 -3.43
N ALA A 87 0.93 -3.35 -4.38
CA ALA A 87 2.35 -3.13 -4.12
C ALA A 87 2.60 -2.03 -3.07
N ARG A 88 1.79 -0.96 -3.10
CA ARG A 88 1.86 0.09 -2.08
C ARG A 88 1.37 -0.40 -0.73
N PHE A 89 0.33 -1.20 -0.68
CA PHE A 89 -0.19 -1.73 0.58
C PHE A 89 0.77 -2.75 1.20
N LEU A 90 1.42 -3.57 0.37
CA LEU A 90 2.39 -4.57 0.82
C LEU A 90 3.66 -3.93 1.40
N PHE A 91 4.15 -2.84 0.80
CA PHE A 91 5.41 -2.17 1.13
C PHE A 91 5.28 -0.65 1.29
N ALA A 92 4.14 -0.17 1.82
CA ALA A 92 3.99 1.24 2.18
C ALA A 92 4.96 1.63 3.29
N GLU A 93 5.21 0.69 4.19
CA GLU A 93 6.24 0.76 5.22
C GLU A 93 7.25 -0.35 4.95
N GLN A 94 8.53 -0.04 5.14
CA GLN A 94 9.59 -1.01 4.99
C GLN A 94 9.39 -2.14 6.01
N PRO A 95 9.49 -3.42 5.61
CA PRO A 95 9.55 -4.53 6.55
C PRO A 95 10.71 -4.36 7.52
N ASP A 96 10.48 -4.68 8.77
CA ASP A 96 11.49 -4.62 9.83
C ASP A 96 12.39 -5.86 9.69
N ILE A 97 13.63 -5.66 9.26
CA ILE A 97 14.61 -6.73 9.05
C ILE A 97 15.65 -6.64 10.16
N LYS A 98 15.67 -7.63 11.06
CA LYS A 98 16.55 -7.66 12.22
C LYS A 98 17.42 -8.91 12.23
N ILE A 99 18.62 -8.75 12.73
CA ILE A 99 19.56 -9.82 12.98
C ILE A 99 19.52 -10.15 14.48
N GLU A 100 19.12 -11.36 14.79
CA GLU A 100 18.90 -11.84 16.15
C GLU A 100 19.85 -12.99 16.49
N PRO A 101 20.13 -13.25 17.77
CA PRO A 101 20.99 -14.37 18.16
C PRO A 101 20.30 -15.70 17.83
N LYS A 102 21.04 -16.63 17.25
CA LYS A 102 20.53 -17.96 16.95
C LYS A 102 20.34 -18.78 18.22
N GLY A 103 19.10 -19.17 18.52
CA GLY A 103 18.72 -20.09 19.61
C GLY A 103 18.24 -19.40 20.87
N ASP A 104 17.46 -20.17 21.64
CA ASP A 104 16.68 -19.75 22.84
C ASP A 104 17.52 -19.64 24.13
N THR A 105 18.86 -19.59 24.02
CA THR A 105 19.73 -19.49 25.18
C THR A 105 19.84 -18.02 25.61
N GLY A 106 19.03 -17.62 26.58
CA GLY A 106 18.99 -16.28 27.17
C GLY A 106 20.30 -15.72 27.77
N VAL A 107 21.45 -16.30 27.44
CA VAL A 107 22.79 -15.82 27.82
C VAL A 107 23.60 -15.57 26.55
N VAL A 108 23.33 -14.46 25.91
CA VAL A 108 24.20 -13.95 24.83
C VAL A 108 25.41 -13.31 25.53
N ASN A 109 26.62 -13.77 25.21
CA ASN A 109 27.86 -13.14 25.65
C ASN A 109 27.90 -11.68 25.20
N ASP A 110 28.47 -10.79 26.01
CA ASP A 110 28.49 -9.36 25.68
C ASP A 110 29.22 -9.08 24.35
N ASP A 111 30.25 -9.83 24.00
CA ASP A 111 30.94 -9.73 22.70
C ASP A 111 30.02 -10.10 21.54
N ALA A 112 29.15 -11.09 21.70
CA ALA A 112 28.18 -11.47 20.67
C ALA A 112 27.07 -10.42 20.53
N LYS A 113 26.65 -9.75 21.60
CA LYS A 113 25.70 -8.63 21.52
C LYS A 113 26.28 -7.46 20.72
N VAL A 114 27.55 -7.10 20.97
CA VAL A 114 28.24 -6.06 20.22
C VAL A 114 28.32 -6.43 18.74
N ALA A 115 28.68 -7.66 18.41
CA ALA A 115 28.74 -8.14 17.03
C ALA A 115 27.36 -8.09 16.32
N LEU A 116 26.29 -8.51 16.99
CA LEU A 116 24.94 -8.44 16.45
C LEU A 116 24.47 -7.00 16.25
N THR A 117 24.80 -6.09 17.16
CA THR A 117 24.53 -4.66 16.99
C THR A 117 25.25 -4.11 15.77
N SER A 118 26.55 -4.39 15.61
CA SER A 118 27.32 -3.96 14.44
C SER A 118 26.76 -4.53 13.12
N MET A 119 26.24 -5.76 13.11
CA MET A 119 25.58 -6.35 11.95
C MET A 119 24.27 -5.64 11.60
N ASN A 120 23.44 -5.30 12.61
CA ASN A 120 22.20 -4.56 12.41
C ASN A 120 22.48 -3.14 11.88
N ASP A 121 23.44 -2.44 12.46
CA ASP A 121 23.84 -1.08 12.04
C ASP A 121 24.38 -1.06 10.59
N LEU A 122 25.16 -2.08 10.22
CA LEU A 122 25.61 -2.28 8.85
C LEU A 122 24.42 -2.48 7.91
N LEU A 123 23.51 -3.41 8.27
CA LEU A 123 22.34 -3.74 7.44
C LEU A 123 21.47 -2.49 7.23
N GLU A 124 21.14 -1.76 8.28
CA GLU A 124 20.36 -0.52 8.22
C GLU A 124 21.04 0.53 7.32
N THR A 125 22.36 0.70 7.48
CA THR A 125 23.13 1.61 6.65
C THR A 125 23.12 1.23 5.17
N VAL A 126 23.27 -0.07 4.85
CA VAL A 126 23.21 -0.59 3.48
C VAL A 126 21.82 -0.37 2.90
N LEU A 127 20.73 -0.68 3.62
CA LEU A 127 19.36 -0.49 3.15
C LEU A 127 19.07 0.99 2.88
N THR A 128 19.43 1.87 3.80
CA THR A 128 19.25 3.33 3.66
C THR A 128 20.02 3.90 2.46
N LYS A 129 21.29 3.53 2.30
CA LYS A 129 22.14 3.99 1.18
C LYS A 129 21.60 3.54 -0.18
N ASN A 130 21.01 2.37 -0.25
CA ASN A 130 20.39 1.82 -1.46
C ASN A 130 18.95 2.34 -1.70
N LYS A 131 18.39 3.17 -0.81
CA LYS A 131 16.99 3.63 -0.89
C LYS A 131 16.03 2.44 -1.01
N PHE A 132 16.19 1.49 -0.11
CA PHE A 132 15.57 0.18 -0.22
C PHE A 132 14.04 0.24 -0.32
N GLU A 133 13.38 1.14 0.42
CA GLU A 133 11.93 1.37 0.34
C GLU A 133 11.44 1.65 -1.09
N ASP A 134 12.12 2.55 -1.81
CA ASP A 134 11.73 2.92 -3.17
C ASP A 134 11.94 1.78 -4.17
N ILE A 135 13.06 1.07 -4.06
CA ILE A 135 13.33 -0.06 -4.96
C ILE A 135 12.47 -1.27 -4.67
N LEU A 136 12.08 -1.50 -3.42
CA LEU A 136 11.24 -2.62 -2.99
C LEU A 136 9.82 -2.52 -3.58
N ILE A 137 9.18 -1.35 -3.51
CA ILE A 137 7.86 -1.12 -4.13
C ILE A 137 7.93 -1.34 -5.66
N LYS A 138 9.01 -0.93 -6.30
CA LYS A 138 9.21 -1.15 -7.74
C LYS A 138 9.39 -2.62 -8.06
N ALA A 139 10.18 -3.32 -7.25
CA ALA A 139 10.38 -4.76 -7.37
C ALA A 139 9.07 -5.55 -7.20
N ALA A 140 8.21 -5.15 -6.24
CA ALA A 140 6.91 -5.76 -6.06
C ALA A 140 6.03 -5.60 -7.31
N ARG A 141 5.99 -4.41 -7.92
CA ARG A 141 5.25 -4.21 -9.18
C ARG A 141 5.79 -5.08 -10.31
N ASP A 142 7.12 -5.14 -10.44
CA ASP A 142 7.75 -5.98 -11.47
C ASP A 142 7.46 -7.48 -11.23
N CYS A 143 7.44 -7.92 -9.98
CA CYS A 143 7.08 -9.28 -9.58
C CYS A 143 5.63 -9.62 -9.96
N PHE A 144 4.68 -8.75 -9.61
CA PHE A 144 3.24 -8.95 -9.88
C PHE A 144 2.91 -8.91 -11.39
N ILE A 145 3.64 -8.10 -12.16
CA ILE A 145 3.46 -8.06 -13.62
C ILE A 145 4.17 -9.23 -14.29
N GLY A 146 5.44 -9.47 -13.90
CA GLY A 146 6.38 -10.36 -14.60
C GLY A 146 6.46 -11.76 -14.02
N LYS A 147 5.53 -12.17 -13.14
CA LYS A 147 5.47 -13.46 -12.48
C LYS A 147 6.55 -13.69 -11.42
N ARG A 148 7.72 -13.05 -11.56
CA ARG A 148 8.86 -13.15 -10.64
C ARG A 148 9.80 -11.96 -10.78
N VAL A 149 10.63 -11.76 -9.76
CA VAL A 149 11.70 -10.77 -9.75
C VAL A 149 12.93 -11.36 -9.07
N ALA A 150 14.12 -10.99 -9.50
CA ALA A 150 15.35 -11.39 -8.81
C ALA A 150 15.95 -10.19 -8.07
N GLY A 151 16.49 -10.43 -6.87
CA GLY A 151 17.37 -9.51 -6.18
C GLY A 151 18.83 -9.90 -6.40
N LEU A 152 19.69 -8.92 -6.59
CA LEU A 152 21.13 -9.07 -6.78
C LEU A 152 21.85 -8.15 -5.82
N VAL A 153 22.76 -8.69 -5.03
CA VAL A 153 23.65 -7.94 -4.15
C VAL A 153 25.05 -7.92 -4.77
N ASN A 154 25.58 -6.74 -5.00
CA ASN A 154 26.93 -6.59 -5.55
C ASN A 154 27.85 -6.01 -4.48
N PHE A 155 29.08 -6.51 -4.44
CA PHE A 155 30.15 -6.08 -3.57
C PHE A 155 31.23 -5.41 -4.42
N ASN A 156 31.42 -4.11 -4.24
CA ASN A 156 32.40 -3.30 -4.96
C ASN A 156 33.16 -2.40 -3.96
N GLU A 157 34.46 -2.33 -4.07
CA GLU A 157 35.27 -1.47 -3.19
C GLU A 157 34.99 0.02 -3.40
N GLU A 158 34.61 0.43 -4.63
CA GLU A 158 34.30 1.83 -4.94
C GLU A 158 32.89 2.22 -4.54
N ASP A 159 31.88 1.39 -4.82
CA ASP A 159 30.46 1.69 -4.60
C ASP A 159 29.93 1.14 -3.27
N GLY A 160 30.66 0.22 -2.66
CA GLY A 160 30.23 -0.51 -1.46
C GLY A 160 29.31 -1.67 -1.80
N VAL A 161 28.36 -1.95 -0.90
CA VAL A 161 27.34 -2.99 -1.08
C VAL A 161 26.13 -2.37 -1.76
N THR A 162 25.78 -2.85 -2.94
CA THR A 162 24.65 -2.34 -3.72
C THR A 162 23.58 -3.41 -3.92
N ILE A 163 22.32 -3.03 -3.74
CA ILE A 163 21.15 -3.89 -3.95
C ILE A 163 20.44 -3.45 -5.21
N SER A 164 20.16 -4.39 -6.10
CA SER A 164 19.37 -4.14 -7.30
C SER A 164 18.35 -5.24 -7.52
N PHE A 165 17.15 -4.88 -8.02
CA PHE A 165 16.17 -5.84 -8.48
C PHE A 165 16.18 -5.91 -10.00
N VAL A 166 16.08 -7.13 -10.51
CA VAL A 166 16.13 -7.45 -11.94
C VAL A 166 14.77 -8.04 -12.34
N PRO A 167 14.05 -7.42 -13.28
CA PRO A 167 12.76 -7.94 -13.74
C PRO A 167 12.91 -9.27 -14.49
N SER A 168 11.87 -10.09 -14.47
CA SER A 168 11.88 -11.47 -14.97
C SER A 168 12.41 -11.69 -16.37
N MET A 169 12.29 -10.71 -17.25
CA MET A 169 12.77 -10.78 -18.62
C MET A 169 14.26 -10.49 -18.78
N GLN A 170 14.93 -10.11 -17.70
CA GLN A 170 16.35 -9.74 -17.72
C GLN A 170 17.22 -10.71 -16.93
N PHE A 171 16.68 -11.84 -16.48
CA PHE A 171 17.49 -12.86 -15.81
C PHE A 171 17.04 -14.27 -16.16
N LEU A 172 18.00 -15.19 -16.06
CA LEU A 172 17.82 -16.62 -16.11
C LEU A 172 18.45 -17.23 -14.87
N TYR A 173 17.87 -18.30 -14.35
CA TYR A 173 18.42 -18.98 -13.19
C TYR A 173 18.20 -20.50 -13.28
N GLU A 174 19.07 -21.23 -12.61
CA GLU A 174 18.95 -22.66 -12.38
C GLU A 174 19.11 -22.93 -10.89
N THR A 175 18.39 -23.92 -10.38
CA THR A 175 18.42 -24.31 -8.97
C THR A 175 18.98 -25.72 -8.83
N LYS A 176 19.44 -26.03 -7.63
CA LYS A 176 19.96 -27.36 -7.30
C LYS A 176 18.84 -28.41 -7.39
N LEU A 177 19.13 -29.53 -8.04
CA LEU A 177 18.20 -30.65 -8.13
C LEU A 177 17.77 -31.10 -6.73
N GLY A 178 16.46 -31.09 -6.48
CA GLY A 178 15.89 -31.45 -5.18
C GLY A 178 15.92 -30.36 -4.09
N ASN A 179 16.50 -29.17 -4.40
CA ASN A 179 16.43 -28.01 -3.51
C ASN A 179 16.33 -26.71 -4.31
N GLN A 180 15.10 -26.25 -4.55
CA GLN A 180 14.83 -25.06 -5.34
C GLN A 180 15.26 -23.74 -4.66
N ASN A 181 15.62 -23.77 -3.38
CA ASN A 181 16.08 -22.57 -2.68
C ASN A 181 17.57 -22.25 -2.90
N VAL A 182 18.31 -23.18 -3.50
CA VAL A 182 19.74 -23.02 -3.77
C VAL A 182 19.96 -22.78 -5.27
N LEU A 183 20.42 -21.59 -5.61
CA LEU A 183 20.81 -21.24 -6.97
C LEU A 183 22.12 -21.92 -7.33
N THR A 184 22.16 -22.58 -8.49
CA THR A 184 23.38 -23.13 -9.09
C THR A 184 23.90 -22.27 -10.23
N LYS A 185 23.03 -21.55 -10.90
CA LYS A 185 23.39 -20.59 -11.94
C LYS A 185 22.46 -19.38 -11.89
N PHE A 186 22.99 -18.20 -12.07
CA PHE A 186 22.24 -16.97 -12.23
C PHE A 186 22.87 -16.10 -13.30
N VAL A 187 22.10 -15.69 -14.29
CA VAL A 187 22.54 -14.82 -15.37
C VAL A 187 21.61 -13.63 -15.44
N CYS A 188 22.15 -12.42 -15.40
CA CYS A 188 21.37 -11.22 -15.59
C CYS A 188 21.92 -10.34 -16.74
N PHE A 189 20.99 -9.65 -17.40
CA PHE A 189 21.24 -8.77 -18.53
C PHE A 189 20.86 -7.35 -18.12
N ILE A 190 21.83 -6.54 -17.73
CA ILE A 190 21.63 -5.16 -17.31
C ILE A 190 21.77 -4.24 -18.51
N ILE A 191 20.73 -3.47 -18.81
CA ILE A 191 20.73 -2.57 -19.95
C ILE A 191 21.24 -1.21 -19.53
N ALA A 192 22.27 -0.71 -20.19
CA ALA A 192 22.84 0.60 -19.92
C ALA A 192 21.81 1.71 -20.21
N LYS A 193 21.40 2.43 -19.16
CA LYS A 193 20.41 3.52 -19.22
C LYS A 193 20.93 4.82 -19.82
N ASN A 194 22.14 4.88 -20.33
CA ASN A 194 22.72 6.08 -20.95
C ASN A 194 22.12 6.36 -22.34
N ALA A 195 20.80 6.43 -22.35
CA ALA A 195 19.97 6.58 -23.52
C ALA A 195 19.81 8.05 -23.93
N LYS A 196 20.84 8.85 -23.93
CA LYS A 196 20.71 10.15 -24.62
C LYS A 196 20.67 10.03 -26.13
N GLN A 197 21.02 8.87 -26.69
CA GLN A 197 20.96 8.65 -28.15
C GLN A 197 20.84 7.17 -28.48
N ASN A 198 20.05 6.88 -29.50
CA ASN A 198 19.81 5.58 -30.14
C ASN A 198 21.07 4.89 -30.72
N VAL A 199 22.24 5.32 -30.36
CA VAL A 199 23.49 4.82 -30.89
C VAL A 199 24.16 4.00 -29.80
N ASN A 200 24.29 2.69 -30.07
CA ASN A 200 24.97 1.71 -29.22
C ASN A 200 24.27 1.34 -27.91
N LYS A 201 23.07 0.79 -28.01
CA LYS A 201 22.48 0.04 -26.90
C LYS A 201 23.49 -1.02 -26.46
N ARG A 202 23.91 -0.98 -25.20
CA ARG A 202 24.84 -1.93 -24.62
C ARG A 202 24.13 -2.77 -23.58
N VAL A 203 24.36 -4.06 -23.64
CA VAL A 203 23.85 -5.04 -22.68
C VAL A 203 25.01 -5.57 -21.86
N PHE A 204 24.99 -5.34 -20.58
CA PHE A 204 25.94 -5.90 -19.64
C PHE A 204 25.41 -7.23 -19.15
N LYS A 205 26.08 -8.33 -19.52
CA LYS A 205 25.78 -9.68 -19.06
C LYS A 205 26.65 -9.97 -17.86
N LYS A 206 26.02 -10.38 -16.77
CA LYS A 206 26.70 -10.87 -15.57
C LYS A 206 26.18 -12.27 -15.25
N LYS A 207 27.09 -13.20 -15.12
CA LYS A 207 26.81 -14.62 -14.93
C LYS A 207 27.52 -15.12 -13.69
N PHE A 208 26.79 -15.84 -12.84
CA PHE A 208 27.31 -16.56 -11.69
C PHE A 208 27.00 -18.03 -11.85
N VAL A 209 27.97 -18.89 -11.54
CA VAL A 209 27.83 -20.35 -11.55
C VAL A 209 28.47 -20.90 -10.29
N LEU A 210 27.72 -21.72 -9.56
CA LEU A 210 28.25 -22.48 -8.43
C LEU A 210 28.84 -23.78 -9.00
N GLU A 211 30.17 -23.88 -8.97
CA GLU A 211 30.88 -25.06 -9.48
C GLU A 211 31.02 -26.15 -8.44
N ASP A 212 31.43 -27.34 -8.87
CA ASP A 212 31.58 -28.54 -8.03
C ASP A 212 32.62 -28.39 -6.92
N ASP A 213 33.55 -27.44 -7.05
CA ASP A 213 34.53 -27.08 -6.01
C ASP A 213 33.94 -26.31 -4.83
N GLY A 214 32.64 -25.94 -4.93
CA GLY A 214 31.90 -25.22 -3.91
C GLY A 214 32.08 -23.71 -3.95
N TYR A 215 32.80 -23.18 -4.94
CA TYR A 215 32.95 -21.74 -5.14
C TYR A 215 32.10 -21.23 -6.27
N VAL A 216 31.68 -19.98 -6.17
CA VAL A 216 30.95 -19.29 -7.24
C VAL A 216 31.93 -18.66 -8.20
N TYR A 217 31.78 -18.95 -9.48
CA TYR A 217 32.50 -18.33 -10.56
C TYR A 217 31.68 -17.18 -11.15
N VAL A 218 32.36 -16.11 -11.56
CA VAL A 218 31.73 -14.93 -12.17
C VAL A 218 32.33 -14.70 -13.58
N GLU A 219 31.46 -14.32 -14.51
CA GLU A 219 31.79 -13.85 -15.83
C GLU A 219 31.01 -12.56 -16.09
N GLU A 220 31.70 -11.53 -16.58
CA GLU A 220 31.06 -10.25 -16.93
C GLU A 220 31.52 -9.82 -18.31
N ALA A 221 30.55 -9.51 -19.17
CA ALA A 221 30.83 -9.11 -20.53
C ALA A 221 29.83 -8.05 -21.03
N LEU A 222 30.31 -7.19 -21.89
CA LEU A 222 29.55 -6.13 -22.53
C LEU A 222 29.26 -6.49 -24.00
N TYR A 223 27.99 -6.44 -24.36
CA TYR A 223 27.48 -6.74 -25.70
C TYR A 223 26.85 -5.49 -26.33
N ASN A 224 26.80 -5.44 -27.63
CA ASN A 224 26.05 -4.44 -28.39
C ASN A 224 24.55 -4.83 -28.48
N GLY A 225 23.74 -3.97 -29.11
CA GLY A 225 22.30 -4.23 -29.29
C GLY A 225 21.99 -5.40 -30.25
N SER A 226 22.96 -5.90 -31.03
CA SER A 226 22.82 -7.10 -31.86
C SER A 226 23.25 -8.38 -31.14
N GLY A 227 23.77 -8.27 -29.90
CA GLY A 227 24.29 -9.41 -29.14
C GLY A 227 25.68 -9.84 -29.53
N GLU A 228 26.46 -8.96 -30.17
CA GLU A 228 27.89 -9.22 -30.47
C GLU A 228 28.73 -8.74 -29.29
N LEU A 229 29.73 -9.51 -28.92
CA LEU A 229 30.65 -9.19 -27.82
C LEU A 229 31.42 -7.91 -28.14
N VAL A 230 31.37 -6.94 -27.23
CA VAL A 230 32.16 -5.70 -27.34
C VAL A 230 33.41 -5.77 -26.47
N GLU A 231 33.26 -6.26 -25.24
CA GLU A 231 34.35 -6.29 -24.28
C GLU A 231 34.07 -7.37 -23.20
N VAL A 232 35.11 -8.09 -22.82
CA VAL A 232 35.10 -8.95 -21.64
C VAL A 232 35.57 -8.11 -20.46
N VAL A 233 34.67 -7.83 -19.51
CA VAL A 233 34.97 -7.03 -18.32
C VAL A 233 35.67 -7.90 -17.28
N THR A 234 35.12 -9.09 -17.05
CA THR A 234 35.67 -10.08 -16.11
C THR A 234 35.64 -11.43 -16.79
N GLU A 235 36.82 -12.05 -16.96
CA GLU A 235 36.92 -13.43 -17.47
C GLU A 235 36.29 -14.40 -16.46
N TYR A 236 35.87 -15.57 -16.94
CA TYR A 236 35.34 -16.62 -16.08
C TYR A 236 36.37 -17.04 -15.03
N GLN A 237 36.13 -16.63 -13.78
CA GLN A 237 37.07 -16.84 -12.67
C GLN A 237 36.34 -17.06 -11.35
N PRO A 238 36.97 -17.81 -10.40
CA PRO A 238 36.38 -18.03 -9.08
C PRO A 238 36.34 -16.75 -8.28
N THR A 239 35.24 -16.59 -7.53
CA THR A 239 35.10 -15.59 -6.47
C THR A 239 35.48 -16.23 -5.13
N LYS A 240 35.44 -15.44 -4.05
CA LYS A 240 35.58 -15.97 -2.70
C LYS A 240 34.25 -16.47 -2.11
N LEU A 241 33.14 -16.30 -2.85
CA LEU A 241 31.79 -16.66 -2.39
C LEU A 241 31.55 -18.16 -2.56
N THR A 242 30.85 -18.74 -1.60
CA THR A 242 30.34 -20.12 -1.65
C THR A 242 28.83 -20.17 -1.95
N PHE A 243 28.22 -19.03 -2.21
CA PHE A 243 26.82 -18.85 -2.56
C PHE A 243 26.68 -17.77 -3.65
N ILE A 244 25.70 -17.93 -4.51
CA ILE A 244 25.39 -16.92 -5.54
C ILE A 244 24.76 -15.71 -4.83
N PRO A 245 25.29 -14.47 -5.03
CA PRO A 245 24.80 -13.29 -4.34
C PRO A 245 23.50 -12.73 -4.98
N ALA A 246 22.56 -13.64 -5.25
CA ALA A 246 21.25 -13.35 -5.82
C ALA A 246 20.18 -14.23 -5.18
N PHE A 247 18.93 -13.78 -5.25
CA PHE A 247 17.77 -14.51 -4.80
C PHE A 247 16.60 -14.25 -5.77
N VAL A 248 15.65 -15.19 -5.84
CA VAL A 248 14.51 -15.10 -6.76
C VAL A 248 13.22 -15.12 -5.95
N ILE A 249 12.32 -14.22 -6.27
CA ILE A 249 10.99 -14.10 -5.66
C ILE A 249 9.98 -14.45 -6.75
N ILE A 250 9.18 -15.48 -6.51
CA ILE A 250 8.17 -15.98 -7.45
C ILE A 250 6.80 -15.53 -6.93
N ASN A 251 5.99 -14.91 -7.81
CA ASN A 251 4.67 -14.43 -7.45
C ASN A 251 3.65 -15.53 -7.62
N ASP A 252 3.00 -15.93 -6.53
CA ASP A 252 1.99 -16.98 -6.50
C ASP A 252 2.41 -18.26 -7.26
N GLY A 253 1.47 -19.11 -7.59
CA GLY A 253 1.67 -20.35 -8.33
C GLY A 253 1.36 -21.59 -7.51
N LEU A 254 1.15 -22.69 -8.23
CA LEU A 254 0.86 -24.00 -7.63
C LEU A 254 2.16 -24.73 -7.25
N THR A 255 2.03 -25.72 -6.36
CA THR A 255 3.15 -26.59 -6.00
C THR A 255 3.71 -27.29 -7.23
N GLY A 256 4.97 -27.04 -7.54
CA GLY A 256 5.65 -27.61 -8.72
C GLY A 256 5.72 -26.67 -9.93
N GLU A 257 5.08 -25.51 -9.89
CA GLU A 257 5.25 -24.46 -10.90
C GLU A 257 6.49 -23.61 -10.58
N ALA A 258 7.40 -23.55 -11.55
CA ALA A 258 8.65 -22.78 -11.40
C ALA A 258 8.51 -21.31 -11.84
N LEU A 259 7.41 -20.94 -12.48
CA LEU A 259 7.31 -19.68 -13.22
C LEU A 259 6.50 -18.61 -12.49
N GLY A 260 5.58 -19.00 -11.60
CA GLY A 260 4.64 -18.10 -10.92
C GLY A 260 3.54 -17.55 -11.83
N GLU A 261 2.68 -16.70 -11.30
CA GLU A 261 1.52 -16.12 -11.97
C GLU A 261 1.59 -14.60 -12.07
N SER A 262 0.95 -14.04 -13.11
CA SER A 262 0.87 -12.60 -13.32
C SER A 262 -0.49 -12.06 -12.90
N GLU A 263 -0.51 -11.03 -12.06
CA GLU A 263 -1.73 -10.29 -11.71
C GLU A 263 -2.41 -9.65 -12.94
N VAL A 264 -1.61 -9.30 -13.96
CA VAL A 264 -2.17 -8.76 -15.21
C VAL A 264 -2.99 -9.82 -15.94
N GLU A 265 -2.58 -11.08 -15.88
CA GLU A 265 -3.31 -12.20 -16.49
C GLU A 265 -4.70 -12.37 -15.90
N LEU A 266 -4.81 -12.25 -14.58
CA LEU A 266 -6.10 -12.33 -13.86
C LEU A 266 -7.04 -11.17 -14.22
N LEU A 267 -6.50 -9.99 -14.51
CA LEU A 267 -7.26 -8.75 -14.64
C LEU A 267 -7.52 -8.32 -16.08
N MET A 268 -6.75 -8.80 -17.05
CA MET A 268 -6.74 -8.25 -18.41
C MET A 268 -8.09 -8.38 -19.15
N ASP A 269 -8.87 -9.40 -18.87
CA ASP A 269 -10.16 -9.60 -19.55
C ASP A 269 -11.24 -8.69 -18.96
N TYR A 270 -11.24 -8.46 -17.66
CA TYR A 270 -12.09 -7.45 -17.01
C TYR A 270 -11.78 -6.04 -17.53
N GLU A 271 -10.50 -5.70 -17.66
CA GLU A 271 -10.03 -4.44 -18.21
C GLU A 271 -10.48 -4.23 -19.65
N MET A 272 -10.37 -5.28 -20.48
CA MET A 272 -10.81 -5.26 -21.87
C MET A 272 -12.31 -5.02 -21.99
N TRP A 273 -13.13 -5.81 -21.25
CA TRP A 273 -14.57 -5.70 -21.32
C TRP A 273 -15.08 -4.36 -20.78
N TYR A 274 -14.51 -3.88 -19.66
CA TYR A 274 -14.84 -2.56 -19.14
C TYR A 274 -14.55 -1.46 -20.15
N SER A 275 -13.37 -1.49 -20.78
CA SER A 275 -12.99 -0.52 -21.80
C SER A 275 -13.91 -0.60 -23.03
N LYS A 276 -14.23 -1.81 -23.49
CA LYS A 276 -15.09 -2.03 -24.66
C LYS A 276 -16.50 -1.47 -24.45
N LEU A 277 -17.12 -1.79 -23.31
CA LEU A 277 -18.45 -1.33 -22.97
C LEU A 277 -18.50 0.19 -22.76
N SER A 278 -17.50 0.76 -22.04
CA SER A 278 -17.42 2.21 -21.84
C SER A 278 -17.25 2.97 -23.16
N ASN A 279 -16.53 2.42 -24.13
CA ASN A 279 -16.38 3.03 -25.44
C ASN A 279 -17.65 2.94 -26.27
N ALA A 280 -18.37 1.81 -26.20
CA ALA A 280 -19.66 1.65 -26.86
C ALA A 280 -20.69 2.66 -26.32
N ASP A 281 -20.67 2.92 -25.00
CA ASP A 281 -21.51 3.93 -24.37
C ASP A 281 -21.16 5.35 -24.84
N SER A 282 -19.88 5.72 -24.79
CA SER A 282 -19.40 7.00 -25.28
C SER A 282 -19.76 7.24 -26.76
N ASP A 283 -19.72 6.19 -27.58
CA ASP A 283 -20.10 6.29 -28.98
C ASP A 283 -21.61 6.45 -29.16
N ALA A 284 -22.42 5.80 -28.33
CA ALA A 284 -23.87 5.98 -28.33
C ALA A 284 -24.28 7.38 -27.83
N GLU A 285 -23.63 7.89 -26.77
CA GLU A 285 -23.83 9.27 -26.30
C GLU A 285 -23.50 10.29 -27.40
N ARG A 286 -22.35 10.12 -28.08
CA ARG A 286 -21.96 10.99 -29.19
C ARG A 286 -22.96 10.97 -30.34
N LYS A 287 -23.53 9.80 -30.68
CA LYS A 287 -24.57 9.65 -31.67
C LYS A 287 -25.89 10.29 -31.22
N SER A 288 -26.20 10.22 -29.94
CA SER A 288 -27.39 10.89 -29.38
C SER A 288 -27.25 12.41 -29.39
N MET A 289 -26.06 12.93 -29.07
CA MET A 289 -25.78 14.38 -29.14
C MET A 289 -25.79 14.91 -30.57
N ASN A 290 -25.48 14.08 -31.55
CA ASN A 290 -25.46 14.41 -32.96
C ASN A 290 -26.33 13.43 -33.77
N PRO A 291 -27.66 13.48 -33.62
CA PRO A 291 -28.55 12.51 -34.23
C PRO A 291 -28.47 12.55 -35.75
N THR A 292 -28.56 11.38 -36.37
CA THR A 292 -28.58 11.28 -37.82
C THR A 292 -29.89 11.86 -38.36
N LYS A 293 -29.76 12.88 -39.18
CA LYS A 293 -30.89 13.49 -39.88
C LYS A 293 -31.22 12.62 -41.09
N TYR A 294 -32.47 12.31 -41.30
CA TYR A 294 -32.93 11.63 -42.51
C TYR A 294 -34.07 12.42 -43.16
N VAL A 295 -34.11 12.32 -44.43
CA VAL A 295 -35.12 12.99 -45.26
C VAL A 295 -35.72 11.93 -46.18
N VAL A 296 -37.03 11.98 -46.34
CA VAL A 296 -37.77 11.07 -47.21
C VAL A 296 -38.42 11.91 -48.30
N ASP A 297 -38.49 11.38 -49.50
CA ASP A 297 -39.16 11.96 -50.67
C ASP A 297 -38.62 13.37 -51.08
N MET A 298 -37.31 13.58 -50.93
CA MET A 298 -36.66 14.82 -51.35
C MET A 298 -36.01 14.70 -52.72
N ASP A 299 -36.02 15.82 -53.48
CA ASP A 299 -35.24 15.92 -54.70
C ASP A 299 -33.74 15.81 -54.42
N ASN A 300 -33.03 14.98 -55.24
CA ASN A 300 -31.61 14.68 -55.11
C ASN A 300 -30.68 15.92 -55.10
N ASN A 301 -31.14 17.06 -55.67
CA ASN A 301 -30.34 18.29 -55.68
C ASN A 301 -30.43 19.07 -54.38
N SER A 302 -31.53 18.94 -53.64
CA SER A 302 -31.75 19.66 -52.37
C SER A 302 -30.97 19.06 -51.22
N THR A 303 -30.65 17.74 -51.26
CA THR A 303 -29.95 17.05 -50.19
C THR A 303 -28.45 17.37 -50.11
N LYS A 304 -27.83 17.77 -51.23
CA LYS A 304 -26.36 17.97 -51.31
C LYS A 304 -25.87 19.20 -50.55
N ASN A 305 -26.71 20.17 -50.26
CA ASN A 305 -26.34 21.47 -49.68
C ASN A 305 -27.00 21.76 -48.32
N LEU A 306 -27.55 20.74 -47.64
CA LEU A 306 -28.18 20.94 -46.34
C LEU A 306 -27.13 21.19 -45.25
N SER A 307 -27.20 22.36 -44.65
CA SER A 307 -26.33 22.71 -43.52
C SER A 307 -26.63 21.84 -42.31
N THR A 308 -25.60 21.31 -41.68
CA THR A 308 -25.70 20.58 -40.39
C THR A 308 -25.45 21.48 -39.20
N ALA A 309 -25.30 22.79 -39.40
CA ALA A 309 -25.06 23.74 -38.32
C ALA A 309 -26.26 23.81 -37.35
N ALA A 310 -25.99 24.17 -36.10
CA ALA A 310 -27.03 24.37 -35.10
C ALA A 310 -27.94 25.53 -35.53
N GLY A 311 -29.26 25.30 -35.54
CA GLY A 311 -30.23 26.31 -35.96
C GLY A 311 -30.36 26.52 -37.49
N ALA A 312 -29.75 25.63 -38.30
CA ALA A 312 -29.91 25.72 -39.75
C ALA A 312 -31.38 25.53 -40.17
N LEU A 313 -31.87 26.45 -40.98
CA LEU A 313 -33.19 26.34 -41.62
C LEU A 313 -33.02 25.57 -42.93
N TRP A 314 -33.83 24.56 -43.12
CA TRP A 314 -33.85 23.75 -44.34
C TRP A 314 -35.10 24.07 -45.17
N ASP A 315 -34.88 24.50 -46.38
CA ASP A 315 -35.95 24.62 -47.38
C ASP A 315 -35.97 23.35 -48.22
N LEU A 316 -37.02 22.56 -48.06
CA LEU A 316 -37.10 21.20 -48.59
C LEU A 316 -38.11 21.14 -49.72
N GLY A 317 -37.64 20.83 -50.91
CA GLY A 317 -38.49 20.53 -52.05
C GLY A 317 -38.83 19.04 -52.14
N SER A 318 -40.06 18.73 -52.50
CA SER A 318 -40.52 17.38 -52.76
C SER A 318 -40.07 16.90 -54.14
N ASP A 319 -39.80 15.59 -54.30
CA ASP A 319 -39.55 15.03 -55.63
C ASP A 319 -40.83 15.04 -56.46
N GLN A 320 -40.81 15.81 -57.55
CA GLN A 320 -41.95 16.03 -58.46
C GLN A 320 -42.33 14.77 -59.26
N ASN A 321 -41.52 13.69 -59.21
CA ASN A 321 -41.81 12.43 -59.91
C ASN A 321 -42.65 11.48 -59.09
N LEU A 322 -43.00 11.80 -57.86
CA LEU A 322 -43.81 10.96 -56.98
C LEU A 322 -45.31 11.23 -57.19
N GLU A 323 -46.15 10.21 -57.28
CA GLU A 323 -47.60 10.34 -57.41
C GLU A 323 -48.26 11.01 -56.20
N THR A 324 -47.65 10.83 -55.00
CA THR A 324 -48.08 11.45 -53.75
C THR A 324 -46.87 11.93 -52.97
N PRO A 325 -46.37 13.16 -53.29
CA PRO A 325 -45.19 13.68 -52.61
C PRO A 325 -45.49 13.99 -51.15
N ASN A 326 -44.71 13.38 -50.26
CA ASN A 326 -44.79 13.63 -48.80
C ASN A 326 -43.38 13.76 -48.22
N THR A 327 -42.85 14.96 -48.30
CA THR A 327 -41.52 15.24 -47.77
C THR A 327 -41.52 15.21 -46.25
N MET A 328 -40.75 14.31 -45.68
CA MET A 328 -40.59 14.16 -44.24
C MET A 328 -39.14 14.32 -43.84
N VAL A 329 -38.92 15.03 -42.73
CA VAL A 329 -37.62 15.14 -42.06
C VAL A 329 -37.75 14.51 -40.70
N GLY A 330 -36.79 13.72 -40.36
CA GLY A 330 -36.73 13.09 -39.02
C GLY A 330 -35.31 13.03 -38.48
N LEU A 331 -35.24 12.77 -37.21
CA LEU A 331 -34.01 12.52 -36.50
C LEU A 331 -33.99 11.05 -36.10
N LEU A 332 -32.89 10.37 -36.38
CA LEU A 332 -32.65 9.01 -35.89
C LEU A 332 -31.78 9.11 -34.63
N GLU A 333 -32.42 9.04 -33.48
CA GLU A 333 -31.76 9.07 -32.20
C GLU A 333 -31.66 7.69 -31.60
N PRO A 334 -30.49 7.27 -31.06
CA PRO A 334 -30.39 6.05 -30.28
C PRO A 334 -31.27 6.15 -29.03
N LYS A 335 -32.06 5.11 -28.77
CA LYS A 335 -32.78 5.01 -27.48
C LYS A 335 -31.81 4.55 -26.40
N MET A 336 -31.61 5.39 -25.38
CA MET A 336 -30.69 5.11 -24.25
C MET A 336 -31.30 4.13 -23.22
N SER A 337 -32.25 3.26 -23.65
CA SER A 337 -32.92 2.31 -22.77
C SER A 337 -31.99 1.26 -22.13
N TYR A 338 -30.77 1.13 -22.64
CA TYR A 338 -29.75 0.22 -22.13
C TYR A 338 -28.90 0.80 -21.00
N SER A 339 -28.95 2.11 -20.74
CA SER A 339 -28.00 2.82 -19.86
C SER A 339 -27.96 2.27 -18.44
N GLU A 340 -29.12 1.94 -17.85
CA GLU A 340 -29.20 1.34 -16.52
C GLU A 340 -28.58 -0.05 -16.49
N ALA A 341 -28.89 -0.90 -17.46
CA ALA A 341 -28.29 -2.25 -17.57
C ALA A 341 -26.78 -2.17 -17.80
N LEU A 342 -26.31 -1.20 -18.56
CA LEU A 342 -24.88 -0.97 -18.79
C LEU A 342 -24.17 -0.52 -17.51
N LYS A 343 -24.75 0.43 -16.76
CA LYS A 343 -24.23 0.87 -15.47
C LYS A 343 -24.03 -0.30 -14.52
N ILE A 344 -25.04 -1.15 -14.36
CA ILE A 344 -24.98 -2.36 -13.54
C ILE A 344 -23.89 -3.30 -14.05
N SER A 345 -23.76 -3.47 -15.37
CA SER A 345 -22.73 -4.34 -15.97
C SER A 345 -21.30 -3.81 -15.74
N LEU A 346 -21.08 -2.52 -15.91
CA LEU A 346 -19.78 -1.88 -15.65
C LEU A 346 -19.40 -1.97 -14.17
N GLU A 347 -20.36 -1.75 -13.28
CA GLU A 347 -20.13 -1.85 -11.84
C GLU A 347 -19.80 -3.30 -11.44
N ARG A 348 -20.53 -4.29 -11.97
CA ARG A 348 -20.24 -5.71 -11.76
C ARG A 348 -18.84 -6.10 -12.25
N ILE A 349 -18.46 -5.71 -13.47
CA ILE A 349 -17.13 -6.01 -14.03
C ILE A 349 -16.03 -5.36 -13.16
N LYS A 350 -16.25 -4.11 -12.75
CA LYS A 350 -15.30 -3.40 -11.87
C LYS A 350 -15.17 -4.12 -10.53
N THR A 351 -16.29 -4.43 -9.88
CA THR A 351 -16.29 -5.10 -8.57
C THR A 351 -15.63 -6.47 -8.66
N SER A 352 -15.96 -7.29 -9.67
CA SER A 352 -15.32 -8.59 -9.87
C SER A 352 -13.81 -8.47 -10.10
N GLY A 353 -13.35 -7.46 -10.83
CA GLY A 353 -11.90 -7.21 -10.98
C GLY A 353 -11.20 -6.85 -9.67
N TYR A 354 -11.86 -6.12 -8.76
CA TYR A 354 -11.34 -5.83 -7.43
C TYR A 354 -11.32 -7.08 -6.53
N GLU A 355 -12.35 -7.92 -6.63
CA GLU A 355 -12.46 -9.19 -5.89
C GLU A 355 -11.40 -10.21 -6.30
N GLN A 356 -10.95 -10.22 -7.58
CA GLN A 356 -9.88 -11.12 -8.03
C GLN A 356 -8.55 -10.92 -7.31
N VAL A 357 -8.29 -9.74 -6.82
CA VAL A 357 -7.05 -9.36 -6.12
C VAL A 357 -7.30 -8.95 -4.67
N ASP A 358 -8.46 -9.32 -4.12
CA ASP A 358 -8.85 -9.06 -2.72
C ASP A 358 -8.74 -7.57 -2.29
N ILE A 359 -8.78 -6.64 -3.25
CA ILE A 359 -8.70 -5.21 -2.97
C ILE A 359 -10.12 -4.67 -2.75
N PRO A 360 -10.41 -4.03 -1.62
CA PRO A 360 -11.73 -3.46 -1.37
C PRO A 360 -12.04 -2.31 -2.35
N ASN A 361 -13.22 -2.36 -2.98
CA ASN A 361 -13.71 -1.28 -3.84
C ASN A 361 -14.41 -0.22 -2.98
N ILE A 362 -13.60 0.65 -2.34
CA ILE A 362 -14.11 1.69 -1.45
C ILE A 362 -14.49 2.92 -2.27
N THR A 363 -15.77 3.31 -2.21
CA THR A 363 -16.29 4.56 -2.78
C THR A 363 -16.43 5.62 -1.67
N ASN A 364 -16.51 6.90 -2.05
CA ASN A 364 -16.73 7.99 -1.09
C ASN A 364 -18.04 7.82 -0.30
N GLU A 365 -19.05 7.19 -0.89
CA GLU A 365 -20.33 6.87 -0.26
C GLU A 365 -20.16 5.81 0.83
N THR A 366 -19.35 4.78 0.57
CA THR A 366 -19.03 3.74 1.56
C THR A 366 -18.18 4.30 2.71
N MET A 367 -17.29 5.24 2.43
CA MET A 367 -16.48 5.89 3.46
C MET A 367 -17.31 6.76 4.41
N SER A 368 -18.26 7.51 3.90
CA SER A 368 -19.05 8.46 4.71
C SER A 368 -20.09 7.81 5.61
N GLY A 369 -20.53 6.59 5.29
CA GLY A 369 -21.62 5.91 6.02
C GLY A 369 -21.19 4.76 6.95
N THR A 370 -20.07 4.12 6.69
CA THR A 370 -19.73 2.83 7.33
C THR A 370 -18.41 2.87 8.13
N ILE A 371 -17.48 3.76 7.81
CA ILE A 371 -16.16 3.78 8.42
C ILE A 371 -16.10 4.81 9.54
N THR A 372 -16.46 4.37 10.74
CA THR A 372 -16.43 5.21 11.96
C THR A 372 -15.29 4.84 12.91
N SER A 373 -14.58 3.74 12.68
CA SER A 373 -13.48 3.31 13.55
C SER A 373 -12.37 2.58 12.78
N GLY A 374 -11.15 2.56 13.34
CA GLY A 374 -10.02 1.79 12.81
C GLY A 374 -10.32 0.29 12.69
N LYS A 375 -11.13 -0.27 13.58
CA LYS A 375 -11.58 -1.67 13.52
C LYS A 375 -12.46 -1.95 12.30
N ALA A 376 -13.38 -1.04 11.98
CA ALA A 376 -14.22 -1.17 10.78
C ALA A 376 -13.38 -1.09 9.52
N LEU A 377 -12.41 -0.17 9.47
CA LEU A 377 -11.46 -0.07 8.37
C LEU A 377 -10.63 -1.36 8.21
N LYS A 378 -10.09 -1.90 9.30
CA LYS A 378 -9.34 -3.16 9.32
C LYS A 378 -10.18 -4.34 8.83
N ALA A 379 -11.47 -4.39 9.18
CA ALA A 379 -12.39 -5.43 8.71
C ALA A 379 -12.63 -5.35 7.19
N ILE A 380 -12.75 -4.14 6.62
CA ILE A 380 -12.91 -3.94 5.17
C ILE A 380 -11.64 -4.34 4.41
N TYR A 381 -10.46 -4.05 4.95
CA TYR A 381 -9.19 -4.41 4.34
C TYR A 381 -8.71 -5.82 4.67
N TRP A 382 -9.47 -6.58 5.46
CA TRP A 382 -9.07 -7.92 5.90
C TRP A 382 -8.67 -8.87 4.75
N PRO A 383 -9.42 -8.97 3.63
CA PRO A 383 -9.01 -9.81 2.50
C PRO A 383 -7.65 -9.41 1.95
N LEU A 384 -7.41 -8.11 1.73
CA LEU A 384 -6.13 -7.60 1.25
C LEU A 384 -4.98 -7.85 2.25
N ILE A 385 -5.25 -7.72 3.55
CA ILE A 385 -4.25 -8.03 4.59
C ILE A 385 -3.85 -9.51 4.52
N VAL A 386 -4.83 -10.42 4.37
CA VAL A 386 -4.56 -11.86 4.26
C VAL A 386 -3.74 -12.16 3.02
N ARG A 387 -4.12 -11.59 1.86
CA ARG A 387 -3.37 -11.71 0.61
C ARG A 387 -1.93 -11.19 0.74
N CYS A 388 -1.72 -10.03 1.35
CA CYS A 388 -0.38 -9.50 1.59
C CYS A 388 0.45 -10.38 2.54
N LYS A 389 -0.18 -10.96 3.57
CA LYS A 389 0.48 -11.94 4.45
C LYS A 389 0.88 -13.21 3.70
N GLU A 390 0.08 -13.64 2.74
CA GLU A 390 0.41 -14.77 1.88
C GLU A 390 1.61 -14.46 0.99
N LYS A 391 1.63 -13.30 0.34
CA LYS A 391 2.79 -12.83 -0.44
C LYS A 391 4.04 -12.70 0.44
N MET A 392 3.91 -12.25 1.68
CA MET A 392 5.05 -12.19 2.62
C MET A 392 5.63 -13.55 2.98
N LYS A 393 4.90 -14.66 2.83
CA LYS A 393 5.49 -16.01 2.98
C LYS A 393 6.55 -16.32 1.92
N VAL A 394 6.53 -15.63 0.79
CA VAL A 394 7.54 -15.73 -0.28
C VAL A 394 8.57 -14.61 -0.17
N TRP A 395 8.11 -13.39 0.06
CA TRP A 395 8.99 -12.21 0.20
C TRP A 395 9.85 -12.27 1.46
N GLY A 396 9.28 -12.71 2.61
CA GLY A 396 10.00 -12.78 3.88
C GLY A 396 11.29 -13.61 3.80
N PRO A 397 11.22 -14.89 3.41
CA PRO A 397 12.43 -15.73 3.23
C PRO A 397 13.43 -15.14 2.22
N ALA A 398 12.96 -14.51 1.15
CA ALA A 398 13.85 -13.87 0.17
C ALA A 398 14.57 -12.64 0.76
N LEU A 399 13.89 -11.85 1.58
CA LEU A 399 14.49 -10.72 2.31
C LEU A 399 15.44 -11.21 3.41
N GLN A 400 15.14 -12.33 4.08
CA GLN A 400 16.08 -13.00 4.99
C GLN A 400 17.34 -13.41 4.23
N GLN A 401 17.19 -14.07 3.09
CA GLN A 401 18.32 -14.46 2.24
C GLN A 401 19.14 -13.24 1.77
N MET A 402 18.47 -12.12 1.44
CA MET A 402 19.16 -10.88 1.09
C MET A 402 20.04 -10.38 2.25
N ALA A 403 19.50 -10.33 3.46
CA ALA A 403 20.25 -9.90 4.64
C ALA A 403 21.43 -10.86 4.93
N ASP A 404 21.21 -12.16 4.82
CA ASP A 404 22.28 -13.17 4.94
C ASP A 404 23.39 -12.93 3.90
N ILE A 405 23.03 -12.69 2.63
CA ILE A 405 23.99 -12.39 1.57
C ILE A 405 24.80 -11.13 1.91
N ILE A 406 24.14 -10.07 2.39
CA ILE A 406 24.81 -8.82 2.77
C ILE A 406 25.81 -9.07 3.89
N ILE A 407 25.41 -9.73 4.96
CA ILE A 407 26.28 -9.98 6.12
C ILE A 407 27.43 -10.91 5.76
N GLN A 408 27.14 -12.07 5.17
CA GLN A 408 28.17 -13.06 4.81
C GLN A 408 29.15 -12.51 3.76
N GLY A 409 28.60 -11.79 2.76
CA GLY A 409 29.43 -11.14 1.75
C GLY A 409 30.30 -10.03 2.33
N SER A 410 29.81 -9.29 3.32
CA SER A 410 30.57 -8.24 4.02
C SER A 410 31.72 -8.82 4.86
N ILE A 411 31.54 -10.00 5.43
CA ILE A 411 32.62 -10.73 6.13
C ILE A 411 33.69 -11.17 5.14
N ILE A 412 33.29 -11.64 3.96
CA ILE A 412 34.22 -12.13 2.90
C ILE A 412 34.96 -10.97 2.20
N TYR A 413 34.27 -9.84 2.01
CA TYR A 413 34.77 -8.64 1.34
C TYR A 413 34.79 -7.41 2.27
N PRO A 414 35.62 -7.39 3.32
CA PRO A 414 35.60 -6.31 4.31
C PRO A 414 35.96 -4.94 3.74
N ASN A 415 36.66 -4.88 2.59
CA ASN A 415 36.97 -3.62 1.94
C ASN A 415 35.74 -2.89 1.38
N CYS A 416 34.69 -3.63 1.00
CA CYS A 416 33.46 -3.07 0.45
C CYS A 416 32.63 -2.33 1.50
N ILE A 417 32.81 -2.63 2.80
CA ILE A 417 32.07 -2.01 3.88
C ILE A 417 32.77 -0.84 4.56
N LYS A 418 34.04 -0.57 4.24
CA LYS A 418 34.82 0.55 4.82
C LYS A 418 34.18 1.94 4.60
N ARG A 419 33.25 2.05 3.65
CA ARG A 419 32.46 3.28 3.45
C ARG A 419 31.34 3.47 4.48
N TYR A 420 30.98 2.42 5.18
CA TYR A 420 29.84 2.39 6.09
C TYR A 420 30.29 2.33 7.55
N THR A 421 31.31 1.53 7.83
CA THR A 421 31.85 1.33 9.16
C THR A 421 33.36 1.05 9.09
N ASP A 422 34.10 1.52 10.10
CA ASP A 422 35.49 1.15 10.31
C ASP A 422 35.61 -0.17 11.07
N ASP A 423 34.50 -0.68 11.62
CA ASP A 423 34.47 -1.91 12.41
C ASP A 423 34.55 -3.15 11.51
N VAL A 424 35.25 -4.14 11.97
CA VAL A 424 35.30 -5.46 11.33
C VAL A 424 34.09 -6.26 11.84
N ILE A 425 33.26 -6.74 10.92
CA ILE A 425 32.13 -7.59 11.27
C ILE A 425 32.66 -8.95 11.75
N VAL A 426 32.44 -9.23 13.03
CA VAL A 426 32.86 -10.50 13.65
C VAL A 426 31.80 -11.56 13.38
N PRO A 427 32.18 -12.73 12.81
CA PRO A 427 31.21 -13.79 12.55
C PRO A 427 30.70 -14.41 13.87
N VAL A 428 29.39 -14.32 14.10
CA VAL A 428 28.67 -14.95 15.20
C VAL A 428 27.49 -15.73 14.64
N ALA A 429 26.96 -16.68 15.43
CA ALA A 429 25.75 -17.40 15.02
C ALA A 429 24.54 -16.49 15.18
N TYR A 430 23.82 -16.23 14.08
CA TYR A 430 22.64 -15.38 14.03
C TYR A 430 21.51 -16.02 13.22
N GLU A 431 20.33 -15.47 13.34
CA GLU A 431 19.21 -15.67 12.41
C GLU A 431 18.62 -14.32 12.03
N VAL A 432 17.97 -14.25 10.87
CA VAL A 432 17.34 -13.03 10.37
C VAL A 432 15.84 -13.14 10.56
N SER A 433 15.24 -12.18 11.25
CA SER A 433 13.80 -12.01 11.35
C SER A 433 13.32 -10.92 10.37
N VAL A 434 12.15 -11.14 9.78
CA VAL A 434 11.49 -10.17 8.89
C VAL A 434 10.03 -10.01 9.33
N GLU A 435 9.68 -8.85 9.80
CA GLU A 435 8.32 -8.51 10.21
C GLU A 435 7.69 -7.54 9.22
N GLN A 436 6.44 -7.83 8.83
CA GLN A 436 5.68 -6.96 7.93
C GLN A 436 4.97 -5.86 8.72
N ASN A 437 5.15 -4.62 8.31
CA ASN A 437 4.37 -3.49 8.78
C ASN A 437 3.15 -3.26 7.88
N THR A 438 1.97 -3.15 8.46
CA THR A 438 0.72 -2.93 7.71
C THR A 438 0.33 -1.45 7.77
N PRO A 439 0.12 -0.77 6.63
CA PRO A 439 -0.13 0.67 6.57
C PRO A 439 -1.59 1.04 6.92
N LEU A 440 -2.18 0.37 7.89
CA LEU A 440 -3.51 0.72 8.36
C LEU A 440 -3.39 1.61 9.60
N PRO A 441 -4.16 2.71 9.67
CA PRO A 441 -4.22 3.50 10.88
C PRO A 441 -4.71 2.59 12.00
N GLU A 442 -3.82 2.28 12.92
CA GLU A 442 -4.22 1.70 14.18
C GLU A 442 -4.95 2.80 14.97
N ASP A 443 -5.94 2.40 15.74
CA ASP A 443 -6.61 3.34 16.63
C ASP A 443 -5.61 3.69 17.74
N GLU A 444 -4.80 4.74 17.50
CA GLU A 444 -3.75 5.18 18.42
C GLU A 444 -4.30 5.40 19.83
N ILE A 445 -5.55 5.86 19.94
CA ILE A 445 -6.20 6.09 21.22
C ILE A 445 -6.47 4.75 21.91
N GLU A 446 -6.94 3.74 21.17
CA GLU A 446 -7.21 2.42 21.73
C GLU A 446 -5.91 1.71 22.12
N GLN A 447 -4.89 1.76 21.27
CA GLN A 447 -3.57 1.20 21.59
C GLN A 447 -2.93 1.90 22.80
N LYS A 448 -2.97 3.22 22.82
CA LYS A 448 -2.47 4.01 23.93
C LYS A 448 -3.17 3.66 25.24
N THR A 449 -4.49 3.45 25.19
CA THR A 449 -5.29 3.03 26.34
C THR A 449 -4.97 1.60 26.77
N THR A 450 -4.82 0.69 25.82
CA THR A 450 -4.45 -0.71 26.09
C THR A 450 -3.04 -0.79 26.70
N ASN A 451 -2.06 -0.10 26.10
CA ASN A 451 -0.70 -0.07 26.62
C ASN A 451 -0.62 0.62 28.01
N LEU A 452 -1.50 1.61 28.28
CA LEU A 452 -1.60 2.21 29.59
C LEU A 452 -2.13 1.19 30.63
N ALA A 453 -3.13 0.39 30.26
CA ALA A 453 -3.64 -0.69 31.11
C ALA A 453 -2.58 -1.79 31.34
N GLU A 454 -1.75 -2.10 30.32
CA GLU A 454 -0.60 -3.01 30.46
C GLU A 454 0.47 -2.45 31.40
N VAL A 455 0.70 -1.15 31.41
CA VAL A 455 1.61 -0.49 32.37
C VAL A 455 1.02 -0.54 33.78
N GLU A 456 -0.29 -0.35 33.94
CA GLU A 456 -0.97 -0.46 35.22
C GLU A 456 -0.94 -1.91 35.74
N ALA A 457 -1.08 -2.90 34.86
CA ALA A 457 -0.95 -4.34 35.16
C ALA A 457 0.52 -4.81 35.36
N ALA A 458 1.49 -3.92 35.23
CA ALA A 458 2.94 -4.21 35.30
C ALA A 458 3.45 -5.22 34.24
N VAL A 459 2.75 -5.39 33.14
CA VAL A 459 3.15 -6.21 31.99
C VAL A 459 4.10 -5.41 31.08
N MET A 460 3.86 -4.09 30.93
CA MET A 460 4.72 -3.18 30.18
C MET A 460 5.43 -2.20 31.16
N SER A 461 6.70 -1.89 30.90
CA SER A 461 7.39 -0.88 31.71
C SER A 461 6.97 0.54 31.30
N LYS A 462 6.95 1.48 32.28
CA LYS A 462 6.72 2.91 31.99
C LYS A 462 7.72 3.49 31.01
N LYS A 463 8.97 3.00 31.06
CA LYS A 463 10.02 3.38 30.15
C LYS A 463 9.68 3.01 28.71
N THR A 464 9.22 1.80 28.46
CA THR A 464 8.79 1.31 27.14
C THR A 464 7.59 2.10 26.62
N TYR A 465 6.60 2.38 27.49
CA TYR A 465 5.44 3.19 27.14
C TYR A 465 5.82 4.62 26.70
N MET A 466 6.70 5.28 27.46
CA MET A 466 7.14 6.63 27.15
C MET A 466 7.94 6.70 25.84
N LYS A 467 8.82 5.75 25.60
CA LYS A 467 9.55 5.65 24.33
C LYS A 467 8.58 5.47 23.14
N ARG A 468 7.64 4.56 23.28
CA ARG A 468 6.70 4.21 22.20
C ARG A 468 5.77 5.38 21.83
N TRP A 469 5.21 6.06 22.84
CA TRP A 469 4.12 7.04 22.63
C TRP A 469 4.58 8.49 22.62
N TYR A 470 5.71 8.82 23.19
CA TYR A 470 6.25 10.18 23.23
C TYR A 470 7.57 10.33 22.47
N GLY A 471 8.13 9.22 21.94
CA GLY A 471 9.38 9.26 21.15
C GLY A 471 10.61 9.70 21.94
N LEU A 472 10.58 9.58 23.27
CA LEU A 472 11.65 10.04 24.15
C LEU A 472 12.88 9.12 24.07
N THR A 473 14.06 9.71 24.14
CA THR A 473 15.33 9.00 24.26
C THR A 473 15.50 8.37 25.66
N ASP A 474 16.48 7.49 25.82
CA ASP A 474 16.74 6.85 27.11
C ASP A 474 17.03 7.82 28.23
N ASP A 475 17.74 8.90 27.95
CA ASP A 475 18.09 9.93 28.92
C ASP A 475 16.88 10.78 29.30
N GLU A 476 16.08 11.22 28.33
CA GLU A 476 14.85 11.96 28.57
C GLU A 476 13.83 11.13 29.37
N VAL A 477 13.67 9.84 29.08
CA VAL A 477 12.81 8.95 29.86
C VAL A 477 13.29 8.79 31.29
N ASN A 478 14.60 8.67 31.52
CA ASN A 478 15.16 8.56 32.85
C ASN A 478 14.95 9.85 33.67
N ASP A 479 15.04 11.00 33.04
CA ASP A 479 14.82 12.30 33.68
C ASP A 479 13.33 12.51 34.01
N GLU A 480 12.42 12.14 33.09
CA GLU A 480 10.97 12.18 33.33
C GLU A 480 10.57 11.23 34.46
N LEU A 481 11.13 10.03 34.51
CA LEU A 481 10.86 9.10 35.62
C LEU A 481 11.36 9.61 36.97
N LYS A 482 12.48 10.34 37.02
CA LYS A 482 12.98 11.02 38.24
C LYS A 482 12.02 12.14 38.63
N GLN A 483 11.54 12.92 37.67
CA GLN A 483 10.58 14.00 37.93
C GLN A 483 9.27 13.45 38.52
N ILE A 484 8.72 12.40 37.92
CA ILE A 484 7.51 11.71 38.44
C ILE A 484 7.74 11.17 39.86
N ALA A 485 8.93 10.66 40.16
CA ALA A 485 9.24 10.17 41.51
C ALA A 485 9.29 11.31 42.53
N LEU A 486 9.89 12.45 42.18
CA LEU A 486 9.92 13.67 43.02
C LEU A 486 8.51 14.21 43.28
N GLU A 487 7.67 14.30 42.27
CA GLU A 487 6.29 14.75 42.40
C GLU A 487 5.48 13.87 43.33
N ARG A 488 5.66 12.54 43.25
CA ARG A 488 5.02 11.59 44.18
C ARG A 488 5.50 11.79 45.62
N GLN A 489 6.77 12.00 45.84
CA GLN A 489 7.31 12.24 47.16
C GLN A 489 6.75 13.54 47.77
N ILE A 490 6.60 14.62 46.97
CA ILE A 490 6.00 15.88 47.38
C ILE A 490 4.51 15.68 47.74
N LEU A 491 3.77 14.88 46.98
CA LEU A 491 2.37 14.57 47.22
C LEU A 491 2.19 13.73 48.50
N ASP A 492 3.06 12.75 48.70
CA ASP A 492 3.05 11.90 49.92
C ASP A 492 3.38 12.73 51.17
N ASP A 493 4.39 13.61 51.13
CA ASP A 493 4.76 14.51 52.21
C ASP A 493 3.64 15.53 52.52
N SER A 494 2.93 16.02 51.50
CA SER A 494 1.79 16.92 51.67
C SER A 494 0.58 16.21 52.30
N SER A 495 0.35 14.94 52.01
CA SER A 495 -0.71 14.12 52.60
C SER A 495 -0.43 13.79 54.07
N TYR A 496 0.82 13.61 54.47
CA TYR A 496 1.22 13.43 55.87
C TYR A 496 0.98 14.70 56.69
N ASN A 497 1.19 15.89 56.13
CA ASN A 497 0.96 17.17 56.82
C ASN A 497 -0.54 17.51 56.98
N LEU A 498 -1.41 17.02 56.08
CA LEU A 498 -2.85 17.21 56.20
C LEU A 498 -3.52 16.30 57.26
N ASN A 499 -2.94 15.13 57.56
CA ASN A 499 -3.48 14.20 58.56
C ASN A 499 -2.97 14.47 59.99
N ASN A 500 -1.88 15.24 60.18
CA ASN A 500 -1.36 15.61 61.49
C ASN A 500 -1.84 16.99 62.02
N GLY A 501 -2.73 17.65 61.31
CA GLY A 501 -3.21 19.02 61.62
C GLY A 501 -4.43 19.12 62.54
N TYR A 502 -4.76 18.12 63.37
CA TYR A 502 -5.79 18.23 64.39
C TYR A 502 -5.30 17.84 65.78
N ASN A 503 -4.34 18.62 66.32
CA ASN A 503 -4.20 18.81 67.76
C ASN A 503 -3.56 20.17 68.02
N GLY A 504 -4.37 20.99 68.71
CA GLY A 504 -4.08 22.40 68.91
C GLY A 504 -2.76 22.68 69.63
N ASP A 505 -2.13 23.72 69.15
CA ASP A 505 -1.72 24.82 70.00
C ASP A 505 -1.24 25.98 69.12
N ASN A 506 -1.87 27.14 69.34
CA ASN A 506 -1.50 28.41 68.76
C ASN A 506 -0.04 28.76 69.07
N LYS A 507 0.80 28.97 68.06
CA LYS A 507 1.90 29.91 68.10
C LYS A 507 2.06 30.63 66.75
N PHE A 508 1.82 31.92 66.79
CA PHE A 508 2.13 32.89 65.74
C PHE A 508 3.58 32.72 65.27
N MET A 509 3.74 32.56 63.97
CA MET A 509 5.03 32.89 63.32
C MET A 509 4.76 33.81 62.12
N ASN A 510 5.59 34.82 62.04
CA ASN A 510 5.55 35.98 61.19
C ASN A 510 5.50 35.68 59.69
N PRO A 511 4.84 36.55 58.90
CA PRO A 511 4.83 36.48 57.46
C PRO A 511 6.10 37.10 56.90
N GLY A 512 6.93 36.29 56.23
CA GLY A 512 8.10 36.84 55.58
C GLY A 512 9.05 35.76 55.05
N ASP A 513 8.60 34.79 54.26
CA ASP A 513 9.48 33.98 53.42
C ASP A 513 8.64 33.16 52.39
N ASP A 514 7.72 33.87 51.73
CA ASP A 514 6.92 33.29 50.63
C ASP A 514 7.48 33.74 49.26
N GLU A 515 8.70 33.31 48.92
CA GLU A 515 9.23 33.63 47.60
C GLU A 515 9.52 32.39 46.69
N PHE A 516 9.15 31.18 47.12
CA PHE A 516 9.51 29.99 46.34
C PHE A 516 8.34 29.09 45.87
N ILE A 517 7.07 29.41 46.14
CA ILE A 517 5.94 28.57 45.77
C ILE A 517 5.01 29.24 44.73
N THR A 518 5.23 30.48 44.34
CA THR A 518 4.39 31.19 43.36
C THR A 518 4.90 31.17 41.92
N ALA A 519 6.05 30.56 41.63
CA ALA A 519 6.59 30.51 40.29
C ALA A 519 6.05 29.37 39.40
N GLY A 520 5.33 28.40 39.98
CA GLY A 520 4.83 27.24 39.25
C GLY A 520 3.36 27.28 38.79
N VAL A 521 2.55 28.22 39.31
CA VAL A 521 1.09 28.25 39.05
C VAL A 521 0.68 29.43 38.15
N ASN A 522 1.52 30.42 37.92
CA ASN A 522 1.21 31.60 37.10
C ASN A 522 1.70 31.60 35.66
N ALA A 523 2.19 30.48 35.14
CA ALA A 523 2.64 30.37 33.74
C ALA A 523 1.53 29.94 32.74
N ILE A 524 0.29 29.81 33.16
CA ILE A 524 -0.85 29.48 32.28
C ILE A 524 -1.96 30.53 32.38
N LYS A 525 -1.61 31.81 32.49
CA LYS A 525 -2.57 32.91 32.26
C LYS A 525 -1.82 34.14 31.82
N SER A 526 -1.65 34.32 30.56
CA SER A 526 -1.68 35.57 29.78
C SER A 526 -1.06 35.33 28.42
N ASP A 527 -1.86 35.33 27.41
CA ASP A 527 -2.04 36.34 26.38
C ASP A 527 -3.24 35.86 25.56
N GLY A 528 -4.30 36.54 25.46
CA GLY A 528 -4.55 37.97 25.28
C GLY A 528 -5.04 38.16 23.87
N THR A 529 -6.34 38.35 23.74
CA THR A 529 -7.00 39.12 22.68
C THR A 529 -6.77 38.70 21.22
N ASP A 530 -7.81 38.10 20.62
CA ASP A 530 -8.44 38.77 19.49
C ASP A 530 -9.91 38.35 19.30
N GLU A 531 -10.77 39.36 19.30
CA GLU A 531 -12.20 39.29 19.06
C GLU A 531 -12.46 38.94 17.59
N ARG A 532 -13.26 37.90 17.31
CA ARG A 532 -14.18 37.90 16.16
C ARG A 532 -15.43 37.09 16.50
N LYS A 533 -16.55 37.82 16.58
CA LYS A 533 -17.92 37.29 16.63
C LYS A 533 -18.21 36.45 15.39
N PRO A 534 -18.89 35.30 15.52
CA PRO A 534 -19.53 34.65 14.38
C PRO A 534 -20.94 35.24 14.17
N SER A 535 -21.17 35.64 12.95
CA SER A 535 -22.49 36.06 12.45
C SER A 535 -23.41 34.86 12.28
N ASN A 536 -24.63 35.01 12.82
CA ASN A 536 -25.80 34.19 12.54
C ASN A 536 -26.13 34.18 11.06
N THR A 537 -26.28 33.01 10.46
CA THR A 537 -27.18 32.81 9.31
C THR A 537 -27.95 31.50 9.50
N SER A 538 -29.24 31.70 9.77
CA SER A 538 -30.29 30.70 9.73
C SER A 538 -30.51 30.20 8.29
N MET A 539 -30.60 28.88 8.06
CA MET A 539 -31.36 28.32 6.95
C MET A 539 -32.06 27.02 7.36
N VAL A 540 -33.33 27.21 7.56
CA VAL A 540 -34.51 26.54 7.00
C VAL A 540 -34.38 25.01 6.78
N ASN A 541 -35.15 24.36 7.61
CA ASN A 541 -35.60 22.98 7.59
C ASN A 541 -36.58 22.73 6.44
N THR A 542 -36.38 21.69 5.67
CA THR A 542 -37.47 21.01 4.94
C THR A 542 -37.26 19.49 5.02
N ASN A 543 -38.15 18.86 5.76
CA ASN A 543 -38.42 17.42 5.71
C ASN A 543 -39.23 17.08 4.47
N PRO A 544 -39.18 15.84 3.96
CA PRO A 544 -40.44 15.13 3.75
C PRO A 544 -40.49 13.75 4.44
N GLU A 545 -41.68 13.50 4.95
CA GLU A 545 -42.21 12.30 5.53
C GLU A 545 -42.08 11.06 4.60
N LEU A 546 -41.91 9.90 5.19
CA LEU A 546 -42.46 8.65 4.66
C LEU A 546 -42.85 7.73 5.83
N ASP A 547 -44.15 7.47 5.86
CA ASP A 547 -44.86 6.51 6.67
C ASP A 547 -44.36 5.06 6.53
N GLY A 548 -44.44 4.33 7.64
CA GLY A 548 -44.23 2.87 7.63
C GLY A 548 -44.55 2.27 9.03
N ASN A 549 -45.79 2.10 9.27
CA ASN A 549 -46.43 1.52 10.45
C ASN A 549 -46.11 0.02 10.65
N VAL A 550 -45.57 -0.40 11.79
CA VAL A 550 -45.84 -1.73 12.38
C VAL A 550 -45.91 -1.61 13.91
N GLY A 551 -46.98 -2.13 14.43
CA GLY A 551 -47.55 -1.88 15.74
C GLY A 551 -46.89 -2.50 16.96
N GLY A 552 -47.14 -1.85 18.03
CA GLY A 552 -47.57 -2.41 19.30
C GLY A 552 -46.49 -2.82 20.30
N VAL A 553 -46.19 -2.03 21.27
CA VAL A 553 -46.57 -2.22 22.68
C VAL A 553 -46.28 -0.90 23.44
N GLN A 554 -47.28 -0.30 24.03
CA GLN A 554 -47.14 0.84 24.93
C GLN A 554 -46.53 0.38 26.26
N SER A 555 -45.42 0.99 26.65
CA SER A 555 -45.13 1.31 28.04
C SER A 555 -44.43 2.67 28.06
N GLY A 556 -45.03 3.61 28.73
CA GLY A 556 -44.64 5.00 28.76
C GLY A 556 -43.34 5.22 29.53
N TYR A 557 -42.34 5.67 28.80
CA TYR A 557 -41.27 6.54 29.28
C TYR A 557 -40.79 7.32 28.07
N GLN A 558 -40.85 8.64 28.11
CA GLN A 558 -40.21 9.49 27.10
C GLN A 558 -38.69 9.34 27.25
N GLY A 559 -38.08 8.49 26.44
CA GLY A 559 -36.63 8.25 26.42
C GLY A 559 -35.91 9.41 25.75
N THR A 560 -35.20 10.22 26.51
CA THR A 560 -34.15 11.10 26.00
C THR A 560 -33.09 10.25 25.34
N LYS A 561 -32.88 10.39 24.01
CA LYS A 561 -31.81 9.70 23.30
C LYS A 561 -30.49 10.28 23.76
N LEU A 562 -29.76 9.54 24.59
CA LEU A 562 -28.42 9.86 25.03
C LEU A 562 -27.44 9.63 23.86
N ALA A 563 -26.51 10.56 23.63
CA ALA A 563 -25.40 10.38 22.70
C ALA A 563 -24.49 9.25 23.20
N ALA A 564 -23.80 8.52 22.28
CA ALA A 564 -22.95 7.39 22.64
C ALA A 564 -21.85 7.75 23.66
N THR A 565 -21.33 8.96 23.62
CA THR A 565 -20.38 9.50 24.61
C THR A 565 -21.00 9.68 25.99
N GLN A 566 -22.25 10.09 26.08
CA GLN A 566 -23.00 10.24 27.35
C GLN A 566 -23.30 8.88 27.97
N THR A 567 -23.60 7.86 27.15
CA THR A 567 -23.87 6.49 27.64
C THR A 567 -22.61 5.87 28.26
N THR A 568 -21.44 6.06 27.65
CA THR A 568 -20.16 5.56 28.17
C THR A 568 -19.80 6.23 29.50
N SER A 569 -20.01 7.55 29.60
CA SER A 569 -19.79 8.31 30.83
C SER A 569 -20.73 7.91 31.94
N LEU A 570 -21.99 7.63 31.61
CA LEU A 570 -23.01 7.14 32.56
C LEU A 570 -22.61 5.78 33.15
N ILE A 571 -22.18 4.82 32.31
CA ILE A 571 -21.70 3.50 32.74
C ILE A 571 -20.52 3.64 33.70
N ARG A 572 -19.62 4.58 33.44
CA ARG A 572 -18.45 4.85 34.29
C ARG A 572 -18.85 5.38 35.66
N VAL A 573 -19.81 6.31 35.74
CA VAL A 573 -20.32 6.84 37.01
C VAL A 573 -21.01 5.76 37.84
N ILE A 574 -21.80 4.89 37.18
CA ILE A 574 -22.44 3.74 37.82
C ILE A 574 -21.40 2.76 38.37
N SER A 575 -20.35 2.47 37.60
CA SER A 575 -19.27 1.58 38.04
C SER A 575 -18.48 2.15 39.23
N GLN A 576 -18.20 3.45 39.24
CA GLN A 576 -17.54 4.13 40.37
C GLN A 576 -18.40 4.19 41.61
N TYR A 577 -19.71 4.32 41.45
CA TYR A 577 -20.66 4.22 42.57
C TYR A 577 -20.71 2.80 43.15
N LYS A 578 -20.79 1.77 42.30
CA LYS A 578 -20.75 0.35 42.73
C LYS A 578 -19.45 -0.03 43.44
N SER A 579 -18.34 0.54 43.03
CA SER A 579 -17.01 0.32 43.67
C SER A 579 -16.82 1.12 44.98
N GLY A 580 -17.81 1.92 45.39
CA GLY A 580 -17.74 2.74 46.59
C GLY A 580 -16.84 3.99 46.48
N LEU A 581 -16.38 4.32 45.28
CA LEU A 581 -15.55 5.49 45.00
C LEU A 581 -16.35 6.80 44.98
N LEU A 582 -17.67 6.71 44.74
CA LEU A 582 -18.59 7.85 44.75
C LEU A 582 -19.74 7.60 45.72
N SER A 583 -20.17 8.64 46.46
CA SER A 583 -21.39 8.57 47.20
C SER A 583 -22.62 8.70 46.29
N LYS A 584 -23.79 8.26 46.73
CA LYS A 584 -25.06 8.36 45.97
C LYS A 584 -25.32 9.79 45.48
N GLU A 585 -25.11 10.78 46.32
CA GLU A 585 -25.33 12.18 45.99
C GLU A 585 -24.30 12.73 44.99
N GLN A 586 -23.04 12.27 45.05
CA GLN A 586 -22.01 12.64 44.10
C GLN A 586 -22.27 12.04 42.71
N ALA A 587 -22.69 10.78 42.64
CA ALA A 587 -23.06 10.12 41.39
C ALA A 587 -24.24 10.82 40.70
N ILE A 588 -25.30 11.19 41.46
CA ILE A 588 -26.47 11.94 40.95
C ILE A 588 -26.02 13.29 40.37
N ARG A 589 -25.21 14.09 41.10
CA ARG A 589 -24.73 15.38 40.62
C ARG A 589 -23.89 15.30 39.37
N ILE A 590 -23.08 14.25 39.24
CA ILE A 590 -22.29 14.04 38.03
C ILE A 590 -23.21 13.71 36.84
N MET A 591 -24.24 12.87 37.05
CA MET A 591 -25.24 12.55 36.02
C MET A 591 -26.06 13.78 35.61
N GLU A 592 -26.42 14.66 36.55
CA GLU A 592 -27.07 15.95 36.27
C GLU A 592 -26.15 16.87 35.43
N SER A 593 -24.87 16.94 35.76
CA SER A 593 -23.88 17.73 34.99
C SER A 593 -23.71 17.22 33.55
N MET A 594 -24.09 15.99 33.28
CA MET A 594 -24.10 15.37 31.94
C MET A 594 -25.43 15.63 31.21
N GLY A 595 -26.35 16.37 31.80
CA GLY A 595 -27.63 16.75 31.20
C GLY A 595 -28.77 15.76 31.44
N LEU A 596 -28.65 14.89 32.44
CA LEU A 596 -29.72 14.01 32.87
C LEU A 596 -30.59 14.69 33.94
N ASP A 597 -31.90 14.44 33.90
CA ASP A 597 -32.82 14.92 34.89
C ASP A 597 -32.58 14.23 36.25
N GLU A 598 -32.75 14.97 37.36
CA GLU A 598 -32.46 14.47 38.71
C GLU A 598 -33.27 13.22 39.07
N ASP A 599 -34.56 13.20 38.72
CA ASP A 599 -35.43 12.06 38.98
C ASP A 599 -35.01 10.81 38.20
N PHE A 600 -34.53 10.99 36.96
CA PHE A 600 -34.02 9.92 36.14
C PHE A 600 -32.67 9.39 36.65
N ALA A 601 -31.77 10.27 37.07
CA ALA A 601 -30.48 9.90 37.68
C ALA A 601 -30.67 9.13 39.01
N ARG A 602 -31.62 9.54 39.84
CA ARG A 602 -32.01 8.83 41.07
C ARG A 602 -32.56 7.44 40.77
N GLY A 603 -33.44 7.32 39.77
CA GLY A 603 -34.05 6.06 39.37
C GLY A 603 -32.98 5.02 38.93
N ILE A 604 -32.00 5.44 38.15
CA ILE A 604 -30.90 4.56 37.70
C ILE A 604 -30.08 4.03 38.89
N ILE A 605 -29.75 4.90 39.84
CA ILE A 605 -28.95 4.52 41.01
C ILE A 605 -29.73 3.61 41.97
N GLU A 606 -31.03 3.83 42.13
CA GLU A 606 -31.90 3.01 43.01
C GLU A 606 -32.20 1.63 42.41
N GLU A 607 -32.35 1.54 41.10
CA GLU A 607 -32.53 0.25 40.39
C GLU A 607 -31.27 -0.62 40.46
N GLU A 608 -30.09 0.00 40.39
CA GLU A 608 -28.79 -0.69 40.48
C GLU A 608 -28.41 -1.13 41.91
N VAL A 609 -29.00 -0.55 42.95
CA VAL A 609 -28.86 -0.99 44.34
C VAL A 609 -29.81 -2.16 44.67
N SER A 610 -30.89 -2.31 43.91
CA SER A 610 -31.87 -3.38 44.09
C SER A 610 -31.51 -4.67 43.34
N ARG A 611 -30.49 -4.64 42.50
CA ARG A 611 -29.89 -5.81 41.85
C ARG A 611 -28.59 -6.23 42.53
#